data_e3550d3cfb866d372a0835f031bae7e9
#
_entry.id   e3550d3cfb866d372a0835f031bae7e9
#
_cell.length_a   1.000
_cell.length_b   1.000
_cell.length_c   1.000
_cell.angle_alpha   90.00
_cell.angle_beta   90.00
_cell.angle_gamma   90.00
#
_symmetry.space_group_name_H-M   'P 1'
#
loop_
_entity.id
_entity.type
_entity.pdbx_description
1 polymer ?
#
loop_
_entity_poly.entity_id
_entity_poly.type
_entity_poly.pdbx_seq_one_letter_code
_entity_poly.pdbx_strand_id
1 'polypeptide(L)'
;MNPYADNRYADPSSYRDRRSDLAAAPILAPPVPVAPAQNPYAAPYTPMAPPVAGFGQGGGGYGGGMGYGGRGRGGGGGGPGGFRGGGGRGGSNGRDGLDSLSLPKADFRGLIPFEKSFYVECPAVQAMSDTEVAQYRQLRDITVEGREVSKPIRFFHEANFPDYCMQAIAKSGFVEPTPIQAQGWPMALKGRDVIGIAETGSGKTLSYILPGLVHVGAQPRLEQGDGPIVLILAPTRELAVQIQAEATKFGSYSRTRSTCIYGGAPKGPQIRDLRRGVEIVIATPGRLIDMLEAGHTNLRRVTYLVLDEADRMLDMGFEPQIRKILAQIRPDRQTLYWSATWPREVETLARQFLQNPYKVMIGTAELKANHSIQQIVEVISDHEKYPRLSKLLSDLMDGSRILIFFQTKKECDKVTRQLRMDGWPALSIHGDKAQSERDYVLAEFKNGKSPIMAATDVAARGLGMVTCLNIRIML
;
A
#
# COMPACT_ATOMS: atom_id res chain seq x y z
N MET A 1 23.71 35.97 -16.54
CA MET A 1 24.42 35.11 -15.55
C MET A 1 23.42 34.75 -14.47
N ASN A 2 22.97 33.51 -14.43
CA ASN A 2 21.93 33.04 -13.51
C ASN A 2 22.61 32.15 -12.43
N PRO A 3 22.64 32.53 -11.13
CA PRO A 3 23.46 31.86 -10.14
C PRO A 3 22.82 30.65 -9.44
N TYR A 4 21.73 30.08 -9.97
CA TYR A 4 21.05 28.91 -9.40
C TYR A 4 20.92 27.75 -10.39
N ALA A 5 22.06 27.24 -10.88
CA ALA A 5 22.14 25.91 -11.46
C ALA A 5 22.38 24.89 -10.33
N ASP A 6 21.31 24.34 -9.81
CA ASP A 6 21.36 23.33 -8.74
C ASP A 6 21.78 21.97 -9.32
N ASN A 7 23.04 21.64 -9.17
CA ASN A 7 23.75 20.51 -9.81
C ASN A 7 23.50 19.16 -9.11
N ARG A 8 22.23 18.87 -8.71
CA ARG A 8 21.87 17.67 -7.93
C ARG A 8 21.72 16.38 -8.72
N TYR A 9 21.79 16.45 -10.05
CA TYR A 9 21.63 15.31 -10.95
C TYR A 9 22.74 15.21 -12.00
N ALA A 10 23.92 15.78 -11.70
CA ALA A 10 25.04 15.70 -12.59
C ALA A 10 25.73 14.34 -12.42
N ASP A 11 25.89 13.65 -13.55
CA ASP A 11 26.80 12.54 -13.84
C ASP A 11 26.82 11.33 -12.87
N PRO A 12 26.46 10.14 -13.36
CA PRO A 12 26.63 8.88 -12.61
C PRO A 12 28.03 8.65 -12.06
N SER A 13 29.08 9.21 -12.67
CA SER A 13 30.46 9.16 -12.18
C SER A 13 30.62 9.91 -10.87
N SER A 14 29.90 10.99 -10.62
CA SER A 14 29.96 11.76 -9.38
C SER A 14 29.42 10.99 -8.16
N TYR A 15 28.64 9.93 -8.40
CA TYR A 15 28.16 9.03 -7.35
C TYR A 15 29.28 8.10 -6.83
N ARG A 16 30.28 7.79 -7.68
CA ARG A 16 31.45 6.99 -7.29
C ARG A 16 32.52 7.79 -6.54
N ASP A 17 32.75 9.04 -6.93
CA ASP A 17 33.84 9.87 -6.37
C ASP A 17 33.59 10.34 -4.95
N ARG A 18 32.32 10.49 -4.52
CA ARG A 18 32.02 10.90 -3.13
C ARG A 18 32.27 9.82 -2.07
N ARG A 19 32.61 8.60 -2.48
CA ARG A 19 32.90 7.47 -1.57
C ARG A 19 34.35 7.35 -1.14
N SER A 20 35.29 7.92 -1.88
CA SER A 20 36.72 7.89 -1.53
C SER A 20 37.07 8.72 -0.31
N ASP A 21 36.27 9.75 0.00
CA ASP A 21 36.55 10.68 1.10
C ASP A 21 36.03 10.24 2.47
N LEU A 22 35.20 9.18 2.52
CA LEU A 22 34.62 8.68 3.78
C LEU A 22 35.44 7.56 4.45
N ALA A 23 36.57 7.13 3.84
CA ALA A 23 37.41 6.05 4.34
C ALA A 23 38.43 6.47 5.41
N ALA A 24 38.47 7.73 5.82
CA ALA A 24 39.49 8.24 6.75
C ALA A 24 38.88 9.06 7.90
N ALA A 25 38.04 8.45 8.75
CA ALA A 25 37.67 8.99 10.03
C ALA A 25 38.15 8.06 11.16
N PRO A 26 38.81 8.54 12.22
CA PRO A 26 39.33 7.68 13.28
C PRO A 26 38.19 7.09 14.12
N ILE A 27 38.38 5.84 14.51
CA ILE A 27 37.50 5.06 15.40
C ILE A 27 37.47 5.78 16.78
N LEU A 28 36.36 6.41 17.11
CA LEU A 28 36.08 6.88 18.48
C LEU A 28 35.47 5.72 19.28
N ALA A 29 35.98 5.54 20.49
CA ALA A 29 35.56 4.54 21.46
C ALA A 29 34.08 4.70 21.85
N PRO A 30 33.40 3.60 22.28
CA PRO A 30 31.97 3.63 22.58
C PRO A 30 31.68 4.56 23.78
N PRO A 31 30.56 5.32 23.75
CA PRO A 31 30.19 6.19 24.85
C PRO A 31 29.73 5.40 26.08
N VAL A 32 30.15 5.83 27.23
CA VAL A 32 29.72 5.35 28.55
C VAL A 32 28.24 5.72 28.75
N PRO A 33 27.42 4.88 29.40
CA PRO A 33 26.01 5.19 29.61
C PRO A 33 25.83 6.37 30.57
N VAL A 34 25.20 7.45 30.08
CA VAL A 34 24.80 8.61 30.89
C VAL A 34 23.41 8.38 31.44
N ALA A 35 23.23 8.56 32.74
CA ALA A 35 21.94 8.50 33.42
C ALA A 35 20.94 9.55 32.87
N PRO A 36 19.62 9.30 32.88
CA PRO A 36 18.64 10.22 32.29
C PRO A 36 18.54 11.51 33.10
N ALA A 37 18.74 12.64 32.40
CA ALA A 37 18.56 13.99 32.96
C ALA A 37 17.06 14.23 33.25
N GLN A 38 16.78 14.71 34.46
CA GLN A 38 15.46 15.11 34.91
C GLN A 38 14.98 16.35 34.13
N ASN A 39 13.73 16.30 33.64
CA ASN A 39 13.09 17.38 32.90
C ASN A 39 12.52 18.43 33.89
N PRO A 40 12.97 19.70 33.87
CA PRO A 40 12.55 20.70 34.85
C PRO A 40 11.21 21.40 34.58
N TYR A 41 10.42 20.91 33.61
CA TYR A 41 9.12 21.52 33.23
C TYR A 41 7.91 20.57 33.38
N ALA A 42 7.90 19.68 34.35
CA ALA A 42 6.71 18.90 34.67
C ALA A 42 5.89 19.62 35.76
N ALA A 43 4.90 20.41 35.35
CA ALA A 43 3.84 20.90 36.24
C ALA A 43 2.77 19.82 36.42
N PRO A 44 2.20 19.65 37.62
CA PRO A 44 1.20 18.60 37.88
C PRO A 44 -0.16 18.95 37.28
N TYR A 45 -0.71 18.02 36.52
CA TYR A 45 -2.02 18.11 35.92
C TYR A 45 -3.10 17.79 36.98
N THR A 46 -3.94 18.77 37.35
CA THR A 46 -5.16 18.56 38.13
C THR A 46 -6.33 18.39 37.16
N PRO A 47 -7.17 17.34 37.30
CA PRO A 47 -8.33 17.17 36.45
C PRO A 47 -9.48 18.12 36.88
N MET A 48 -9.97 18.93 35.95
CA MET A 48 -11.20 19.71 36.10
C MET A 48 -12.42 18.82 35.87
N ALA A 49 -13.37 18.89 36.78
CA ALA A 49 -14.70 18.27 36.67
C ALA A 49 -15.58 18.95 35.62
N PRO A 50 -16.54 18.24 34.98
CA PRO A 50 -17.40 18.79 33.96
C PRO A 50 -18.51 19.70 34.56
N PRO A 51 -18.99 20.74 33.83
CA PRO A 51 -20.05 21.62 34.31
C PRO A 51 -21.40 20.94 34.21
N VAL A 52 -22.18 21.10 35.27
CA VAL A 52 -23.59 20.68 35.43
C VAL A 52 -24.49 21.58 34.63
N ALA A 53 -25.40 21.00 33.81
CA ALA A 53 -26.43 21.71 33.08
C ALA A 53 -27.57 22.14 34.04
N GLY A 54 -27.80 23.42 34.14
CA GLY A 54 -28.97 23.99 34.84
C GLY A 54 -30.12 24.21 33.88
N PHE A 55 -31.28 23.70 34.26
CA PHE A 55 -32.57 23.99 33.62
C PHE A 55 -33.04 25.43 33.96
N GLY A 56 -33.51 26.18 32.96
CA GLY A 56 -34.20 27.44 33.13
C GLY A 56 -35.35 27.59 32.13
N GLN A 57 -36.56 27.57 32.66
CA GLN A 57 -37.83 27.81 31.97
C GLN A 57 -38.07 29.33 31.74
N GLY A 58 -38.87 29.65 30.69
CA GLY A 58 -39.59 30.91 30.45
C GLY A 58 -39.53 31.28 28.98
N GLY A 59 -40.55 31.38 28.15
CA GLY A 59 -41.92 31.85 28.40
C GLY A 59 -42.19 33.07 27.53
N GLY A 60 -43.16 33.00 26.57
CA GLY A 60 -43.73 34.14 25.82
C GLY A 60 -43.14 34.34 24.40
N GLY A 61 -43.86 34.41 23.28
CA GLY A 61 -45.24 34.63 23.00
C GLY A 61 -45.38 35.67 21.89
N TYR A 62 -46.34 35.47 20.96
CA TYR A 62 -46.82 36.39 19.92
C TYR A 62 -45.95 36.52 18.66
N GLY A 63 -46.44 36.44 17.39
CA GLY A 63 -47.81 36.44 16.86
C GLY A 63 -47.81 37.07 15.48
N GLY A 64 -48.66 36.55 14.57
CA GLY A 64 -49.16 37.29 13.40
C GLY A 64 -48.29 37.18 12.15
N GLY A 65 -48.76 36.91 10.96
CA GLY A 65 -50.08 36.73 10.41
C GLY A 65 -50.03 36.96 8.91
N MET A 66 -50.81 36.16 8.15
CA MET A 66 -51.45 36.50 6.89
C MET A 66 -50.63 37.06 5.73
N GLY A 67 -50.79 36.66 4.48
CA GLY A 67 -51.92 36.24 3.75
C GLY A 67 -51.66 36.13 2.25
N TYR A 68 -52.50 35.37 1.57
CA TYR A 68 -53.10 35.51 0.23
C TYR A 68 -52.21 36.00 -0.92
N GLY A 69 -52.13 35.42 -2.09
CA GLY A 69 -53.16 34.96 -2.99
C GLY A 69 -52.68 35.23 -4.40
N GLY A 70 -53.14 34.49 -5.40
CA GLY A 70 -53.09 34.97 -6.77
C GLY A 70 -52.98 33.89 -7.84
N ARG A 71 -54.14 33.52 -8.37
CA ARG A 71 -54.34 32.70 -9.59
C ARG A 71 -53.88 33.44 -10.85
N GLY A 72 -53.43 32.68 -11.86
CA GLY A 72 -53.36 33.15 -13.24
C GLY A 72 -53.31 32.00 -14.22
N ARG A 73 -54.39 31.80 -14.94
CA ARG A 73 -54.63 30.85 -16.05
C ARG A 73 -54.08 31.39 -17.38
N GLY A 74 -53.82 30.44 -18.30
CA GLY A 74 -53.86 30.63 -19.75
C GLY A 74 -52.61 29.99 -20.34
N GLY A 75 -52.61 29.02 -21.25
CA GLY A 75 -53.51 28.65 -22.29
C GLY A 75 -52.72 28.53 -23.59
N GLY A 76 -52.66 27.35 -24.19
CA GLY A 76 -52.57 27.23 -25.64
C GLY A 76 -51.32 26.69 -26.31
N GLY A 77 -51.39 25.50 -26.88
CA GLY A 77 -51.05 25.28 -28.29
C GLY A 77 -49.78 24.44 -28.63
N GLY A 78 -49.90 23.19 -28.87
CA GLY A 78 -49.73 22.51 -30.11
C GLY A 78 -48.31 22.19 -30.64
N GLY A 79 -48.02 20.91 -30.84
CA GLY A 79 -47.10 20.40 -31.85
C GLY A 79 -46.20 19.24 -31.43
N PRO A 80 -46.23 18.09 -32.13
CA PRO A 80 -45.56 16.86 -31.71
C PRO A 80 -44.15 16.75 -32.30
N GLY A 81 -43.14 16.65 -31.44
CA GLY A 81 -41.80 16.30 -31.84
C GLY A 81 -41.30 15.12 -31.02
N GLY A 82 -41.30 13.92 -31.64
CA GLY A 82 -40.85 12.71 -31.03
C GLY A 82 -39.37 12.72 -30.68
N PHE A 83 -39.05 12.58 -29.40
CA PHE A 83 -37.74 12.17 -28.98
C PHE A 83 -37.76 10.72 -28.53
N ARG A 84 -37.02 9.89 -29.28
CA ARG A 84 -36.72 8.49 -28.99
C ARG A 84 -36.07 8.39 -27.61
N GLY A 85 -36.68 7.60 -26.75
CA GLY A 85 -36.17 7.19 -25.48
C GLY A 85 -34.86 6.41 -25.65
N GLY A 86 -33.78 6.99 -25.14
CA GLY A 86 -32.54 6.28 -24.88
C GLY A 86 -32.72 5.44 -23.62
N GLY A 87 -32.91 4.12 -23.82
CA GLY A 87 -32.96 3.16 -22.74
C GLY A 87 -31.70 3.21 -21.89
N GLY A 88 -31.85 3.48 -20.60
CA GLY A 88 -30.83 3.28 -19.60
C GLY A 88 -30.45 1.81 -19.56
N ARG A 89 -29.29 1.47 -20.11
CA ARG A 89 -28.65 0.17 -19.86
C ARG A 89 -28.15 0.17 -18.42
N GLY A 90 -28.80 -0.65 -17.60
CA GLY A 90 -28.38 -0.99 -16.26
C GLY A 90 -26.94 -1.47 -16.25
N GLY A 91 -26.18 -1.03 -15.26
CA GLY A 91 -24.80 -1.40 -15.06
C GLY A 91 -24.61 -2.89 -14.88
N SER A 92 -24.07 -3.54 -15.90
CA SER A 92 -23.47 -4.87 -15.78
C SER A 92 -21.98 -4.69 -15.51
N ASN A 93 -21.53 -5.34 -14.47
CA ASN A 93 -20.16 -5.70 -14.08
C ASN A 93 -19.02 -5.00 -14.84
N GLY A 94 -18.42 -3.98 -14.19
CA GLY A 94 -17.31 -3.21 -14.76
C GLY A 94 -15.99 -3.95 -15.01
N ARG A 95 -15.94 -5.29 -14.85
CA ARG A 95 -14.76 -6.11 -15.17
C ARG A 95 -14.71 -6.53 -16.63
N ASP A 96 -15.82 -7.02 -17.18
CA ASP A 96 -15.88 -7.48 -18.58
C ASP A 96 -15.59 -6.34 -19.58
N GLY A 97 -15.89 -5.09 -19.21
CA GLY A 97 -15.59 -3.92 -20.02
C GLY A 97 -14.10 -3.59 -20.11
N LEU A 98 -13.32 -3.81 -19.04
CA LEU A 98 -11.88 -3.50 -19.00
C LEU A 98 -11.05 -4.56 -19.74
N ASP A 99 -11.52 -5.80 -19.79
CA ASP A 99 -10.83 -6.88 -20.48
C ASP A 99 -10.97 -6.76 -22.02
N SER A 100 -12.02 -6.13 -22.49
CA SER A 100 -12.26 -5.86 -23.92
C SER A 100 -11.53 -4.60 -24.43
N LEU A 101 -11.06 -3.70 -23.57
CA LEU A 101 -10.36 -2.48 -23.95
C LEU A 101 -9.01 -2.78 -24.60
N SER A 102 -8.76 -2.19 -25.78
CA SER A 102 -7.50 -2.28 -26.49
C SER A 102 -6.69 -1.02 -26.25
N LEU A 103 -5.62 -1.12 -25.49
CA LEU A 103 -4.66 -0.02 -25.35
C LEU A 103 -3.84 0.16 -26.66
N PRO A 104 -3.45 1.38 -27.04
CA PRO A 104 -2.55 1.61 -28.17
C PRO A 104 -1.27 0.79 -28.02
N LYS A 105 -0.69 0.34 -29.13
CA LYS A 105 0.63 -0.30 -29.08
C LYS A 105 1.65 0.70 -28.54
N ALA A 106 2.38 0.32 -27.52
CA ALA A 106 3.45 1.15 -26.98
C ALA A 106 4.59 1.30 -28.00
N ASP A 107 5.06 2.54 -28.16
CA ASP A 107 6.25 2.83 -28.97
C ASP A 107 7.47 3.00 -28.06
N PHE A 108 8.41 2.09 -28.19
CA PHE A 108 9.65 2.07 -27.42
C PHE A 108 10.87 2.61 -28.16
N ARG A 109 10.67 3.24 -29.32
CA ARG A 109 11.76 3.88 -30.08
C ARG A 109 12.24 5.15 -29.36
N GLY A 110 13.55 5.38 -29.38
CA GLY A 110 14.16 6.57 -28.79
C GLY A 110 14.15 6.62 -27.26
N LEU A 111 13.96 5.48 -26.58
CA LEU A 111 14.07 5.43 -25.13
C LEU A 111 15.52 5.62 -24.70
N ILE A 112 15.71 6.48 -23.70
CA ILE A 112 17.03 6.73 -23.09
C ILE A 112 17.47 5.48 -22.34
N PRO A 113 18.70 4.97 -22.54
CA PRO A 113 19.28 3.92 -21.70
C PRO A 113 19.31 4.37 -20.25
N PHE A 114 19.18 3.43 -19.32
CA PHE A 114 19.20 3.71 -17.88
C PHE A 114 20.06 2.70 -17.14
N GLU A 115 20.61 3.14 -16.02
CA GLU A 115 21.33 2.26 -15.09
C GLU A 115 20.34 1.65 -14.09
N LYS A 116 20.56 0.38 -13.73
CA LYS A 116 19.77 -0.32 -12.72
C LYS A 116 20.61 -1.13 -11.73
N SER A 117 21.95 -1.13 -11.88
CA SER A 117 22.87 -1.81 -10.99
C SER A 117 23.55 -0.80 -10.06
N PHE A 118 23.04 -0.69 -8.84
CA PHE A 118 23.51 0.29 -7.84
C PHE A 118 24.19 -0.34 -6.64
N TYR A 119 24.19 -1.69 -6.54
CA TYR A 119 24.74 -2.37 -5.38
C TYR A 119 26.26 -2.36 -5.40
N VAL A 120 26.84 -1.76 -4.38
CA VAL A 120 28.26 -1.88 -4.06
C VAL A 120 28.36 -2.60 -2.74
N GLU A 121 28.92 -3.80 -2.76
CA GLU A 121 29.02 -4.63 -1.56
C GLU A 121 29.95 -3.98 -0.54
N CYS A 122 29.47 -3.82 0.69
CA CYS A 122 30.26 -3.25 1.80
C CYS A 122 31.42 -4.18 2.16
N PRO A 123 32.60 -3.67 2.52
CA PRO A 123 33.77 -4.51 2.92
C PRO A 123 33.44 -5.52 4.03
N ALA A 124 32.59 -5.15 5.00
CA ALA A 124 32.15 -6.06 6.06
C ALA A 124 31.31 -7.23 5.52
N VAL A 125 30.51 -7.01 4.47
CA VAL A 125 29.73 -8.06 3.78
C VAL A 125 30.63 -8.90 2.89
N GLN A 126 31.59 -8.28 2.19
CA GLN A 126 32.58 -9.02 1.37
C GLN A 126 33.39 -9.99 2.23
N ALA A 127 33.78 -9.58 3.43
CA ALA A 127 34.59 -10.38 4.37
C ALA A 127 33.84 -11.58 4.97
N MET A 128 32.49 -11.62 4.86
CA MET A 128 31.71 -12.78 5.35
C MET A 128 32.10 -14.05 4.57
N SER A 129 32.45 -15.10 5.30
CA SER A 129 32.62 -16.43 4.71
C SER A 129 31.30 -17.04 4.26
N ASP A 130 31.38 -18.03 3.36
CA ASP A 130 30.17 -18.75 2.91
C ASP A 130 29.46 -19.46 4.09
N THR A 131 30.21 -19.91 5.08
CA THR A 131 29.69 -20.54 6.30
C THR A 131 28.89 -19.52 7.14
N GLU A 132 29.41 -18.32 7.33
CA GLU A 132 28.68 -17.25 8.05
C GLU A 132 27.41 -16.83 7.31
N VAL A 133 27.48 -16.71 5.98
CA VAL A 133 26.31 -16.42 5.14
C VAL A 133 25.26 -17.51 5.27
N ALA A 134 25.66 -18.79 5.20
CA ALA A 134 24.74 -19.92 5.35
C ALA A 134 24.10 -19.94 6.74
N GLN A 135 24.88 -19.73 7.78
CA GLN A 135 24.42 -19.67 9.17
C GLN A 135 23.45 -18.47 9.38
N TYR A 136 23.78 -17.29 8.86
CA TYR A 136 22.90 -16.11 8.96
C TYR A 136 21.55 -16.37 8.27
N ARG A 137 21.55 -16.98 7.08
CA ARG A 137 20.33 -17.35 6.36
C ARG A 137 19.51 -18.37 7.13
N GLN A 138 20.15 -19.39 7.67
CA GLN A 138 19.49 -20.42 8.47
C GLN A 138 18.81 -19.85 9.73
N LEU A 139 19.52 -19.00 10.48
CA LEU A 139 18.98 -18.37 11.71
C LEU A 139 17.80 -17.44 11.45
N ARG A 140 17.65 -16.96 10.22
CA ARG A 140 16.60 -16.02 9.83
C ARG A 140 15.59 -16.60 8.83
N ASP A 141 15.59 -17.93 8.67
CA ASP A 141 14.71 -18.66 7.75
C ASP A 141 14.75 -18.12 6.31
N ILE A 142 15.93 -17.70 5.83
CA ILE A 142 16.11 -17.14 4.49
C ILE A 142 16.51 -18.26 3.52
N THR A 143 15.68 -18.52 2.52
CA THR A 143 16.00 -19.37 1.38
C THR A 143 16.20 -18.52 0.13
N VAL A 144 17.22 -18.83 -0.68
CA VAL A 144 17.54 -18.06 -1.89
C VAL A 144 17.77 -18.99 -3.08
N GLU A 145 17.32 -18.55 -4.24
CA GLU A 145 17.53 -19.21 -5.53
C GLU A 145 18.02 -18.18 -6.56
N GLY A 146 18.85 -18.63 -7.50
CA GLY A 146 19.38 -17.78 -8.58
C GLY A 146 20.88 -17.98 -8.76
N ARG A 147 21.43 -17.34 -9.79
CA ARG A 147 22.88 -17.33 -10.06
C ARG A 147 23.51 -16.10 -9.41
N GLU A 148 24.69 -16.22 -8.82
CA GLU A 148 25.45 -15.09 -8.23
C GLU A 148 24.63 -14.29 -7.21
N VAL A 149 23.98 -15.02 -6.31
CA VAL A 149 23.17 -14.43 -5.24
C VAL A 149 24.04 -13.60 -4.31
N SER A 150 23.66 -12.34 -4.07
CA SER A 150 24.35 -11.46 -3.13
C SER A 150 24.33 -12.03 -1.72
N LYS A 151 25.38 -11.75 -0.95
CA LYS A 151 25.39 -11.99 0.49
C LYS A 151 24.34 -11.09 1.16
N PRO A 152 23.70 -11.53 2.25
CA PRO A 152 22.79 -10.69 3.00
C PRO A 152 23.55 -9.59 3.74
N ILE A 153 22.91 -8.47 3.97
CA ILE A 153 23.37 -7.45 4.89
C ILE A 153 22.87 -7.73 6.32
N ARG A 154 23.62 -7.29 7.34
CA ARG A 154 23.24 -7.43 8.75
C ARG A 154 22.74 -6.12 9.34
N PHE A 155 23.26 -5.00 8.85
CA PHE A 155 22.98 -3.65 9.33
C PHE A 155 22.59 -2.73 8.17
N PHE A 156 21.82 -1.68 8.47
CA PHE A 156 21.34 -0.73 7.45
C PHE A 156 22.47 -0.05 6.67
N HIS A 157 23.58 0.31 7.33
CA HIS A 157 24.71 0.96 6.67
C HIS A 157 25.40 0.05 5.64
N GLU A 158 25.30 -1.27 5.78
CA GLU A 158 25.87 -2.23 4.83
C GLU A 158 25.16 -2.26 3.47
N ALA A 159 23.92 -1.71 3.38
CA ALA A 159 23.18 -1.60 2.13
C ALA A 159 23.74 -0.52 1.19
N ASN A 160 24.57 0.37 1.70
CA ASN A 160 25.12 1.51 0.96
C ASN A 160 24.04 2.38 0.29
N PHE A 161 22.92 2.57 0.97
CA PHE A 161 21.89 3.49 0.51
C PHE A 161 22.37 4.95 0.56
N PRO A 162 21.89 5.82 -0.34
CA PRO A 162 22.14 7.26 -0.26
C PRO A 162 21.66 7.86 1.08
N ASP A 163 22.27 8.99 1.46
CA ASP A 163 22.01 9.68 2.73
C ASP A 163 20.52 9.95 2.99
N TYR A 164 19.77 10.33 1.95
CA TYR A 164 18.33 10.58 2.09
C TYR A 164 17.53 9.32 2.50
N CYS A 165 17.95 8.12 2.07
CA CYS A 165 17.36 6.87 2.52
C CYS A 165 17.77 6.56 3.96
N MET A 166 19.05 6.74 4.30
CA MET A 166 19.56 6.49 5.64
C MET A 166 18.92 7.41 6.70
N GLN A 167 18.72 8.69 6.37
CA GLN A 167 18.01 9.63 7.23
C GLN A 167 16.55 9.19 7.47
N ALA A 168 15.86 8.73 6.45
CA ALA A 168 14.49 8.24 6.56
C ALA A 168 14.39 6.98 7.44
N ILE A 169 15.34 6.05 7.30
CA ILE A 169 15.45 4.85 8.13
C ILE A 169 15.70 5.23 9.59
N ALA A 170 16.69 6.07 9.86
CA ALA A 170 17.04 6.50 11.21
C ALA A 170 15.87 7.18 11.92
N LYS A 171 15.15 8.08 11.23
CA LYS A 171 13.97 8.76 11.79
C LYS A 171 12.78 7.83 12.03
N SER A 172 12.74 6.67 11.38
CA SER A 172 11.69 5.68 11.59
C SER A 172 11.91 4.81 12.83
N GLY A 173 13.05 4.93 13.50
CA GLY A 173 13.38 4.19 14.72
C GLY A 173 13.63 2.70 14.49
N PHE A 174 13.93 2.28 13.27
CA PHE A 174 14.26 0.89 12.97
C PHE A 174 15.65 0.54 13.51
N VAL A 175 15.78 -0.64 14.11
CA VAL A 175 17.02 -1.11 14.76
C VAL A 175 17.89 -1.87 13.76
N GLU A 176 17.29 -2.81 13.03
CA GLU A 176 17.98 -3.67 12.07
C GLU A 176 17.07 -4.00 10.87
N PRO A 177 17.65 -4.42 9.72
CA PRO A 177 16.87 -4.90 8.58
C PRO A 177 16.09 -6.17 8.93
N THR A 178 14.85 -6.27 8.49
CA THR A 178 14.12 -7.54 8.53
C THR A 178 14.78 -8.58 7.61
N PRO A 179 14.52 -9.90 7.79
CA PRO A 179 15.13 -10.93 6.95
C PRO A 179 14.93 -10.71 5.45
N ILE A 180 13.71 -10.29 5.03
CA ILE A 180 13.42 -10.02 3.63
C ILE A 180 14.14 -8.76 3.10
N GLN A 181 14.37 -7.75 3.95
CA GLN A 181 15.14 -6.57 3.62
C GLN A 181 16.64 -6.90 3.55
N ALA A 182 17.15 -7.63 4.53
CA ALA A 182 18.55 -8.02 4.62
C ALA A 182 19.04 -8.74 3.34
N GLN A 183 18.23 -9.63 2.79
CA GLN A 183 18.55 -10.35 1.56
C GLN A 183 18.03 -9.64 0.31
N GLY A 184 16.87 -9.00 0.37
CA GLY A 184 16.20 -8.42 -0.79
C GLY A 184 16.85 -7.13 -1.30
N TRP A 185 17.38 -6.25 -0.43
CA TRP A 185 18.00 -5.00 -0.88
C TRP A 185 19.25 -5.21 -1.72
N PRO A 186 20.22 -6.08 -1.34
CA PRO A 186 21.35 -6.39 -2.22
C PRO A 186 20.94 -6.92 -3.59
N MET A 187 19.91 -7.77 -3.63
CA MET A 187 19.37 -8.35 -4.87
C MET A 187 18.70 -7.28 -5.75
N ALA A 188 17.82 -6.44 -5.15
CA ALA A 188 17.10 -5.40 -5.88
C ALA A 188 18.04 -4.32 -6.41
N LEU A 189 19.05 -3.91 -5.63
CA LEU A 189 20.03 -2.92 -6.03
C LEU A 189 21.02 -3.41 -7.10
N LYS A 190 21.17 -4.72 -7.30
CA LYS A 190 21.91 -5.28 -8.44
C LYS A 190 21.18 -5.13 -9.78
N GLY A 191 19.91 -4.70 -9.77
CA GLY A 191 19.16 -4.40 -10.98
C GLY A 191 18.56 -5.59 -11.70
N ARG A 192 18.68 -6.82 -11.15
CA ARG A 192 17.97 -8.00 -11.67
C ARG A 192 16.56 -8.04 -11.13
N ASP A 193 15.71 -8.79 -11.82
CA ASP A 193 14.36 -9.07 -11.33
C ASP A 193 14.42 -9.86 -10.02
N VAL A 194 13.45 -9.63 -9.15
CA VAL A 194 13.40 -10.25 -7.81
C VAL A 194 12.01 -10.84 -7.57
N ILE A 195 11.98 -12.08 -7.07
CA ILE A 195 10.83 -12.70 -6.45
C ILE A 195 11.04 -12.69 -4.95
N GLY A 196 10.16 -12.02 -4.21
CA GLY A 196 10.19 -11.98 -2.76
C GLY A 196 8.95 -12.64 -2.16
N ILE A 197 9.16 -13.70 -1.40
CA ILE A 197 8.10 -14.45 -0.73
C ILE A 197 8.29 -14.30 0.77
N ALA A 198 7.32 -13.65 1.42
CA ALA A 198 7.33 -13.47 2.86
C ALA A 198 5.93 -13.10 3.36
N GLU A 199 5.63 -13.40 4.61
CA GLU A 199 4.34 -13.08 5.22
C GLU A 199 4.03 -11.58 5.24
N THR A 200 2.76 -11.24 5.44
CA THR A 200 2.32 -9.85 5.60
C THR A 200 2.94 -9.26 6.88
N GLY A 201 3.42 -8.01 6.81
CA GLY A 201 4.08 -7.37 7.96
C GLY A 201 5.59 -7.63 8.06
N SER A 202 6.18 -8.48 7.22
CA SER A 202 7.62 -8.79 7.22
C SER A 202 8.55 -7.66 6.72
N GLY A 203 8.00 -6.53 6.29
CA GLY A 203 8.79 -5.40 5.77
C GLY A 203 8.99 -5.38 4.26
N LYS A 204 8.21 -6.16 3.49
CA LYS A 204 8.27 -6.19 2.00
C LYS A 204 8.19 -4.81 1.37
N THR A 205 7.31 -3.93 1.88
CA THR A 205 7.07 -2.61 1.32
C THR A 205 8.35 -1.79 1.21
N LEU A 206 9.17 -1.77 2.25
CA LEU A 206 10.46 -1.07 2.21
C LEU A 206 11.51 -1.82 1.37
N SER A 207 11.36 -3.14 1.22
CA SER A 207 12.27 -3.94 0.37
C SER A 207 12.23 -3.50 -1.09
N TYR A 208 11.12 -2.88 -1.56
CA TYR A 208 11.04 -2.34 -2.90
C TYR A 208 10.98 -0.80 -2.98
N ILE A 209 10.48 -0.10 -1.95
CA ILE A 209 10.41 1.37 -1.99
C ILE A 209 11.82 1.97 -1.95
N LEU A 210 12.70 1.54 -1.02
CA LEU A 210 14.02 2.15 -0.89
C LEU A 210 14.90 1.92 -2.14
N PRO A 211 15.02 0.71 -2.73
CA PRO A 211 15.68 0.56 -4.03
C PRO A 211 15.01 1.36 -5.13
N GLY A 212 13.66 1.49 -5.12
CA GLY A 212 12.92 2.32 -6.07
C GLY A 212 13.28 3.81 -5.98
N LEU A 213 13.50 4.34 -4.79
CA LEU A 213 13.98 5.72 -4.59
C LEU A 213 15.40 5.92 -5.13
N VAL A 214 16.29 4.93 -4.94
CA VAL A 214 17.63 4.96 -5.55
C VAL A 214 17.52 4.97 -7.07
N HIS A 215 16.64 4.15 -7.61
CA HIS A 215 16.39 4.06 -9.05
C HIS A 215 15.85 5.36 -9.65
N VAL A 216 14.93 6.04 -8.95
CA VAL A 216 14.44 7.37 -9.33
C VAL A 216 15.57 8.39 -9.31
N GLY A 217 16.40 8.39 -8.26
CA GLY A 217 17.50 9.35 -8.10
C GLY A 217 18.59 9.24 -9.15
N ALA A 218 18.73 8.08 -9.79
CA ALA A 218 19.72 7.80 -10.83
C ALA A 218 19.25 8.16 -12.25
N GLN A 219 18.01 8.65 -12.42
CA GLN A 219 17.45 8.94 -13.72
C GLN A 219 17.23 10.44 -13.97
N PRO A 220 17.16 10.86 -15.24
CA PRO A 220 16.80 12.23 -15.60
C PRO A 220 15.43 12.61 -15.02
N ARG A 221 15.30 13.89 -14.64
CA ARG A 221 14.03 14.44 -14.17
C ARG A 221 12.91 14.23 -15.19
N LEU A 222 11.69 14.10 -14.70
CA LEU A 222 10.52 14.02 -15.56
C LEU A 222 10.29 15.36 -16.26
N GLU A 223 10.00 15.28 -17.54
CA GLU A 223 9.55 16.41 -18.37
C GLU A 223 8.03 16.45 -18.45
N GLN A 224 7.50 17.54 -18.99
CA GLN A 224 6.06 17.66 -19.17
C GLN A 224 5.55 16.59 -20.16
N GLY A 225 4.58 15.80 -19.70
CA GLY A 225 4.02 14.68 -20.49
C GLY A 225 4.69 13.33 -20.22
N ASP A 226 5.77 13.30 -19.45
CA ASP A 226 6.35 12.04 -18.99
C ASP A 226 5.42 11.33 -17.98
N GLY A 227 5.39 10.00 -18.11
CA GLY A 227 4.81 9.13 -17.09
C GLY A 227 5.82 8.83 -15.95
N PRO A 228 5.44 8.00 -14.98
CA PRO A 228 6.27 7.69 -13.82
C PRO A 228 7.51 6.86 -14.20
N ILE A 229 8.52 6.91 -13.33
CA ILE A 229 9.72 6.05 -13.37
C ILE A 229 9.46 4.73 -12.68
N VAL A 230 8.75 4.79 -11.54
CA VAL A 230 8.39 3.63 -10.72
C VAL A 230 6.88 3.42 -10.78
N LEU A 231 6.48 2.19 -11.10
CA LEU A 231 5.09 1.75 -11.03
C LEU A 231 4.96 0.62 -10.00
N ILE A 232 4.03 0.77 -9.06
CA ILE A 232 3.69 -0.25 -8.07
C ILE A 232 2.22 -0.65 -8.29
N LEU A 233 1.98 -1.92 -8.60
CA LEU A 233 0.63 -2.48 -8.72
C LEU A 233 0.23 -3.16 -7.41
N ALA A 234 -0.97 -2.87 -6.95
CA ALA A 234 -1.57 -3.45 -5.77
C ALA A 234 -3.00 -3.94 -6.05
N PRO A 235 -3.44 -5.08 -5.46
CA PRO A 235 -4.77 -5.65 -5.73
C PRO A 235 -5.91 -4.80 -5.20
N THR A 236 -5.70 -4.08 -4.10
CA THR A 236 -6.73 -3.33 -3.38
C THR A 236 -6.38 -1.86 -3.24
N ARG A 237 -7.42 -1.03 -3.04
CA ARG A 237 -7.30 0.41 -2.82
C ARG A 237 -6.60 0.71 -1.50
N GLU A 238 -6.95 -0.05 -0.48
CA GLU A 238 -6.45 0.09 0.88
C GLU A 238 -4.94 -0.15 0.92
N LEU A 239 -4.46 -1.22 0.27
CA LEU A 239 -3.03 -1.49 0.14
C LEU A 239 -2.34 -0.42 -0.68
N ALA A 240 -2.94 0.03 -1.80
CA ALA A 240 -2.37 1.10 -2.61
C ALA A 240 -2.18 2.41 -1.83
N VAL A 241 -3.16 2.79 -1.00
CA VAL A 241 -3.08 3.96 -0.10
C VAL A 241 -2.00 3.77 0.97
N GLN A 242 -1.89 2.57 1.54
CA GLN A 242 -0.87 2.25 2.52
C GLN A 242 0.54 2.36 1.91
N ILE A 243 0.75 1.79 0.72
CA ILE A 243 2.03 1.90 0.01
C ILE A 243 2.36 3.36 -0.30
N GLN A 244 1.37 4.16 -0.72
CA GLN A 244 1.58 5.59 -0.98
C GLN A 244 2.00 6.35 0.28
N ALA A 245 1.42 6.05 1.43
CA ALA A 245 1.81 6.67 2.69
C ALA A 245 3.30 6.41 3.00
N GLU A 246 3.76 5.16 2.84
CA GLU A 246 5.17 4.81 3.00
C GLU A 246 6.05 5.47 1.91
N ALA A 247 5.63 5.43 0.64
CA ALA A 247 6.36 6.08 -0.45
C ALA A 247 6.51 7.60 -0.23
N THR A 248 5.47 8.26 0.30
CA THR A 248 5.51 9.68 0.64
C THR A 248 6.45 9.94 1.82
N LYS A 249 6.36 9.12 2.87
CA LYS A 249 7.21 9.22 4.07
C LYS A 249 8.69 9.12 3.70
N PHE A 250 9.09 8.07 3.01
CA PHE A 250 10.49 7.84 2.64
C PHE A 250 10.96 8.71 1.47
N GLY A 251 10.08 9.01 0.50
CA GLY A 251 10.38 9.87 -0.64
C GLY A 251 10.52 11.36 -0.30
N SER A 252 10.02 11.80 0.87
CA SER A 252 10.09 13.20 1.30
C SER A 252 11.54 13.72 1.43
N TYR A 253 12.47 12.87 1.80
CA TYR A 253 13.90 13.20 1.96
C TYR A 253 14.63 13.37 0.62
N SER A 254 14.18 12.70 -0.44
CA SER A 254 14.70 12.83 -1.80
C SER A 254 13.88 13.80 -2.66
N ARG A 255 12.80 14.40 -2.12
CA ARG A 255 11.81 15.20 -2.85
C ARG A 255 11.14 14.42 -3.99
N THR A 256 11.09 13.10 -3.89
CA THR A 256 10.37 12.22 -4.83
C THR A 256 8.88 12.32 -4.57
N ARG A 257 8.11 12.59 -5.61
CA ARG A 257 6.65 12.69 -5.54
C ARG A 257 6.02 11.34 -5.84
N SER A 258 4.97 11.02 -5.11
CA SER A 258 4.18 9.82 -5.34
C SER A 258 2.69 10.14 -5.40
N THR A 259 1.94 9.38 -6.17
CA THR A 259 0.48 9.42 -6.16
C THR A 259 -0.11 8.02 -6.21
N CYS A 260 -1.35 7.92 -5.75
CA CYS A 260 -2.10 6.67 -5.74
C CYS A 260 -3.35 6.79 -6.62
N ILE A 261 -3.52 5.84 -7.55
CA ILE A 261 -4.66 5.78 -8.45
C ILE A 261 -5.44 4.48 -8.29
N TYR A 262 -6.74 4.60 -7.97
CA TYR A 262 -7.60 3.45 -7.71
C TYR A 262 -9.07 3.74 -8.06
N GLY A 263 -9.82 2.68 -8.31
CA GLY A 263 -11.23 2.75 -8.68
C GLY A 263 -12.13 3.14 -7.51
N GLY A 264 -13.35 3.65 -7.78
CA GLY A 264 -14.35 4.00 -6.77
C GLY A 264 -14.14 5.35 -6.08
N ALA A 265 -13.03 6.05 -6.37
CA ALA A 265 -12.79 7.42 -5.96
C ALA A 265 -12.92 8.39 -7.14
N PRO A 266 -13.15 9.69 -6.92
CA PRO A 266 -13.21 10.69 -7.98
C PRO A 266 -11.94 10.68 -8.84
N LYS A 267 -12.11 10.70 -10.17
CA LYS A 267 -10.98 10.71 -11.11
C LYS A 267 -10.21 12.05 -11.11
N GLY A 268 -10.88 13.17 -10.88
CA GLY A 268 -10.32 14.51 -11.03
C GLY A 268 -9.04 14.79 -10.24
N PRO A 269 -8.98 14.51 -8.92
CA PRO A 269 -7.75 14.66 -8.15
C PRO A 269 -6.60 13.80 -8.69
N GLN A 270 -6.87 12.51 -8.99
CA GLN A 270 -5.88 11.57 -9.51
C GLN A 270 -5.31 12.03 -10.87
N ILE A 271 -6.16 12.55 -11.77
CA ILE A 271 -5.75 13.13 -13.05
C ILE A 271 -4.86 14.35 -12.84
N ARG A 272 -5.20 15.24 -11.90
CA ARG A 272 -4.38 16.43 -11.60
C ARG A 272 -2.98 16.05 -11.13
N ASP A 273 -2.87 15.03 -10.27
CA ASP A 273 -1.59 14.56 -9.76
C ASP A 273 -0.73 13.94 -10.87
N LEU A 274 -1.32 13.08 -11.71
CA LEU A 274 -0.63 12.51 -12.87
C LEU A 274 -0.13 13.60 -13.83
N ARG A 275 -0.95 14.63 -14.14
CA ARG A 275 -0.56 15.73 -15.04
C ARG A 275 0.51 16.66 -14.48
N ARG A 276 0.63 16.75 -13.13
CA ARG A 276 1.74 17.48 -12.49
C ARG A 276 3.08 16.77 -12.62
N GLY A 277 3.05 15.50 -13.03
CA GLY A 277 4.19 14.61 -13.08
C GLY A 277 4.56 14.10 -11.68
N VAL A 278 4.69 12.80 -11.55
CA VAL A 278 5.09 12.10 -10.31
C VAL A 278 6.05 10.98 -10.67
N GLU A 279 7.08 10.82 -9.87
CA GLU A 279 8.13 9.83 -10.10
C GLU A 279 7.63 8.42 -9.77
N ILE A 280 6.72 8.28 -8.78
CA ILE A 280 6.18 7.00 -8.32
C ILE A 280 4.65 7.01 -8.46
N VAL A 281 4.11 6.05 -9.19
CA VAL A 281 2.66 5.79 -9.24
C VAL A 281 2.37 4.45 -8.58
N ILE A 282 1.47 4.47 -7.61
CA ILE A 282 0.89 3.28 -7.00
C ILE A 282 -0.51 3.11 -7.59
N ALA A 283 -0.87 1.92 -8.06
CA ALA A 283 -2.12 1.76 -8.80
C ALA A 283 -2.83 0.43 -8.54
N THR A 284 -4.17 0.46 -8.57
CA THR A 284 -4.94 -0.75 -8.84
C THR A 284 -5.08 -0.93 -10.36
N PRO A 285 -4.98 -2.17 -10.89
CA PRO A 285 -4.87 -2.43 -12.32
C PRO A 285 -5.97 -1.76 -13.17
N GLY A 286 -7.23 -1.89 -12.78
CA GLY A 286 -8.36 -1.36 -13.56
C GLY A 286 -8.33 0.16 -13.71
N ARG A 287 -8.04 0.92 -12.64
CA ARG A 287 -7.96 2.39 -12.71
C ARG A 287 -6.74 2.87 -13.52
N LEU A 288 -5.64 2.13 -13.47
CA LEU A 288 -4.48 2.47 -14.29
C LEU A 288 -4.81 2.34 -15.78
N ILE A 289 -5.51 1.27 -16.18
CA ILE A 289 -5.99 1.09 -17.56
C ILE A 289 -6.90 2.26 -17.97
N ASP A 290 -7.86 2.66 -17.13
CA ASP A 290 -8.71 3.84 -17.38
C ASP A 290 -7.89 5.10 -17.66
N MET A 291 -6.80 5.33 -16.90
CA MET A 291 -5.95 6.50 -17.04
C MET A 291 -5.07 6.45 -18.31
N LEU A 292 -4.61 5.26 -18.67
CA LEU A 292 -3.83 5.01 -19.88
C LEU A 292 -4.69 5.19 -21.14
N GLU A 293 -5.91 4.62 -21.14
CA GLU A 293 -6.85 4.74 -22.25
C GLU A 293 -7.25 6.20 -22.50
N ALA A 294 -7.54 6.94 -21.43
CA ALA A 294 -7.89 8.34 -21.50
C ALA A 294 -6.68 9.28 -21.76
N GLY A 295 -5.47 8.74 -21.94
CA GLY A 295 -4.26 9.53 -22.21
C GLY A 295 -3.85 10.47 -21.07
N HIS A 296 -4.24 10.16 -19.82
CA HIS A 296 -3.87 10.99 -18.66
C HIS A 296 -2.47 10.71 -18.15
N THR A 297 -1.89 9.58 -18.52
CA THR A 297 -0.50 9.19 -18.26
C THR A 297 -0.05 8.16 -19.32
N ASN A 298 1.24 7.84 -19.33
CA ASN A 298 1.83 6.75 -20.09
C ASN A 298 2.86 6.01 -19.22
N LEU A 299 3.36 4.88 -19.70
CA LEU A 299 4.33 4.06 -18.95
C LEU A 299 5.70 3.94 -19.64
N ARG A 300 6.01 4.86 -20.58
CA ARG A 300 7.26 4.84 -21.36
C ARG A 300 8.51 5.00 -20.50
N ARG A 301 8.40 5.81 -19.41
CA ARG A 301 9.50 6.06 -18.46
C ARG A 301 9.58 5.03 -17.33
N VAL A 302 8.65 4.06 -17.27
CA VAL A 302 8.68 3.03 -16.22
C VAL A 302 9.85 2.08 -16.46
N THR A 303 10.86 2.19 -15.62
CA THR A 303 12.06 1.35 -15.60
C THR A 303 12.11 0.41 -14.39
N TYR A 304 11.26 0.66 -13.40
CA TYR A 304 11.14 -0.12 -12.18
C TYR A 304 9.67 -0.43 -11.91
N LEU A 305 9.32 -1.72 -11.98
CA LEU A 305 7.96 -2.22 -11.81
C LEU A 305 7.90 -3.11 -10.56
N VAL A 306 6.89 -2.90 -9.73
CA VAL A 306 6.59 -3.74 -8.57
C VAL A 306 5.17 -4.31 -8.71
N LEU A 307 5.04 -5.62 -8.47
CA LEU A 307 3.76 -6.28 -8.26
C LEU A 307 3.73 -6.72 -6.79
N ASP A 308 2.89 -6.07 -5.98
CA ASP A 308 2.75 -6.41 -4.55
C ASP A 308 1.46 -7.18 -4.30
N GLU A 309 1.52 -8.20 -3.43
CA GLU A 309 0.46 -9.20 -3.23
C GLU A 309 0.02 -9.85 -4.55
N ALA A 310 0.98 -10.36 -5.32
CA ALA A 310 0.73 -10.90 -6.65
C ALA A 310 -0.20 -12.14 -6.63
N ASP A 311 -0.13 -12.95 -5.58
CA ASP A 311 -1.07 -14.04 -5.32
C ASP A 311 -2.52 -13.52 -5.24
N ARG A 312 -2.73 -12.41 -4.56
CA ARG A 312 -4.04 -11.76 -4.44
C ARG A 312 -4.52 -11.16 -5.75
N MET A 313 -3.61 -10.60 -6.55
CA MET A 313 -3.98 -10.09 -7.88
C MET A 313 -4.46 -11.23 -8.78
N LEU A 314 -3.86 -12.40 -8.68
CA LEU A 314 -4.28 -13.59 -9.41
C LEU A 314 -5.65 -14.09 -8.93
N ASP A 315 -5.84 -14.26 -7.62
CA ASP A 315 -7.12 -14.66 -6.99
C ASP A 315 -8.28 -13.72 -7.40
N MET A 316 -7.99 -12.45 -7.58
CA MET A 316 -8.96 -11.43 -7.99
C MET A 316 -9.17 -11.38 -9.51
N GLY A 317 -8.48 -12.22 -10.29
CA GLY A 317 -8.59 -12.29 -11.75
C GLY A 317 -8.01 -11.09 -12.47
N PHE A 318 -6.98 -10.43 -11.92
CA PHE A 318 -6.34 -9.27 -12.56
C PHE A 318 -5.26 -9.65 -13.58
N GLU A 319 -5.03 -10.94 -13.84
CA GLU A 319 -4.02 -11.37 -14.80
C GLU A 319 -4.17 -10.70 -16.18
N PRO A 320 -5.37 -10.62 -16.81
CA PRO A 320 -5.52 -9.97 -18.12
C PRO A 320 -5.14 -8.49 -18.07
N GLN A 321 -5.53 -7.78 -17.01
CA GLN A 321 -5.21 -6.36 -16.83
C GLN A 321 -3.71 -6.14 -16.63
N ILE A 322 -3.05 -6.98 -15.83
CA ILE A 322 -1.60 -6.92 -15.61
C ILE A 322 -0.87 -7.12 -16.95
N ARG A 323 -1.26 -8.11 -17.76
CA ARG A 323 -0.66 -8.34 -19.09
C ARG A 323 -0.79 -7.10 -19.99
N LYS A 324 -1.95 -6.44 -20.01
CA LYS A 324 -2.17 -5.20 -20.76
C LYS A 324 -1.25 -4.06 -20.28
N ILE A 325 -1.09 -3.91 -18.97
CA ILE A 325 -0.20 -2.90 -18.37
C ILE A 325 1.25 -3.20 -18.72
N LEU A 326 1.70 -4.45 -18.57
CA LEU A 326 3.08 -4.84 -18.88
C LEU A 326 3.45 -4.59 -20.35
N ALA A 327 2.49 -4.76 -21.26
CA ALA A 327 2.67 -4.46 -22.69
C ALA A 327 2.90 -2.97 -22.98
N GLN A 328 2.60 -2.08 -22.03
CA GLN A 328 2.85 -0.62 -22.12
C GLN A 328 4.20 -0.20 -21.52
N ILE A 329 4.91 -1.12 -20.88
CA ILE A 329 6.18 -0.84 -20.19
C ILE A 329 7.35 -1.40 -21.01
N ARG A 330 8.44 -0.67 -21.04
CA ARG A 330 9.68 -1.08 -21.74
C ARG A 330 10.17 -2.46 -21.28
N PRO A 331 10.70 -3.29 -22.22
CA PRO A 331 11.07 -4.68 -21.91
C PRO A 331 12.32 -4.81 -21.04
N ASP A 332 13.21 -3.84 -21.01
CA ASP A 332 14.46 -3.82 -20.25
C ASP A 332 14.30 -3.32 -18.80
N ARG A 333 13.05 -3.07 -18.36
CA ARG A 333 12.73 -2.72 -16.99
C ARG A 333 13.25 -3.74 -15.99
N GLN A 334 13.42 -3.33 -14.75
CA GLN A 334 13.53 -4.24 -13.60
C GLN A 334 12.13 -4.53 -13.04
N THR A 335 11.84 -5.80 -12.75
CA THR A 335 10.55 -6.22 -12.18
C THR A 335 10.76 -6.90 -10.82
N LEU A 336 10.03 -6.42 -9.80
CA LEU A 336 9.99 -7.01 -8.46
C LEU A 336 8.60 -7.60 -8.22
N TYR A 337 8.56 -8.88 -7.89
CA TYR A 337 7.34 -9.65 -7.72
C TYR A 337 7.23 -10.13 -6.27
N TRP A 338 6.30 -9.56 -5.52
CA TRP A 338 6.13 -9.81 -4.09
C TRP A 338 4.84 -10.59 -3.83
N SER A 339 4.94 -11.63 -3.01
CA SER A 339 3.81 -12.48 -2.66
C SER A 339 3.91 -12.94 -1.20
N ALA A 340 2.79 -13.31 -0.61
CA ALA A 340 2.77 -13.99 0.68
C ALA A 340 2.77 -15.52 0.52
N THR A 341 2.22 -16.03 -0.58
CA THR A 341 2.10 -17.45 -0.89
C THR A 341 2.73 -17.77 -2.23
N TRP A 342 3.09 -19.06 -2.45
CA TRP A 342 3.77 -19.46 -3.68
C TRP A 342 3.17 -20.73 -4.32
N PRO A 343 1.86 -20.73 -4.65
CA PRO A 343 1.28 -21.83 -5.41
C PRO A 343 1.77 -21.83 -6.87
N ARG A 344 1.54 -22.95 -7.57
CA ARG A 344 2.02 -23.15 -8.96
C ARG A 344 1.51 -22.09 -9.94
N GLU A 345 0.31 -21.60 -9.75
CA GLU A 345 -0.32 -20.57 -10.58
C GLU A 345 0.43 -19.23 -10.45
N VAL A 346 0.80 -18.85 -9.24
CA VAL A 346 1.58 -17.63 -8.95
C VAL A 346 2.99 -17.76 -9.53
N GLU A 347 3.63 -18.92 -9.39
CA GLU A 347 4.93 -19.20 -9.98
C GLU A 347 4.89 -19.14 -11.52
N THR A 348 3.86 -19.74 -12.13
CA THR A 348 3.69 -19.72 -13.58
C THR A 348 3.55 -18.29 -14.12
N LEU A 349 2.81 -17.44 -13.41
CA LEU A 349 2.65 -16.04 -13.75
C LEU A 349 3.97 -15.27 -13.61
N ALA A 350 4.69 -15.48 -12.51
CA ALA A 350 5.99 -14.88 -12.27
C ALA A 350 7.00 -15.21 -13.39
N ARG A 351 7.08 -16.47 -13.82
CA ARG A 351 7.97 -16.92 -14.92
C ARG A 351 7.69 -16.22 -16.26
N GLN A 352 6.47 -15.74 -16.48
CA GLN A 352 6.10 -15.03 -17.72
C GLN A 352 6.47 -13.54 -17.68
N PHE A 353 6.56 -12.95 -16.49
CA PHE A 353 6.77 -11.51 -16.31
C PHE A 353 8.19 -11.12 -15.98
N LEU A 354 9.01 -12.07 -15.45
CA LEU A 354 10.35 -11.82 -14.98
C LEU A 354 11.41 -12.48 -15.87
N GLN A 355 12.59 -11.86 -15.90
CA GLN A 355 13.75 -12.31 -16.65
C GLN A 355 14.89 -12.68 -15.69
N ASN A 356 15.27 -13.97 -15.63
CA ASN A 356 16.36 -14.46 -14.80
C ASN A 356 16.34 -13.91 -13.35
N PRO A 357 15.22 -14.06 -12.61
CA PRO A 357 15.06 -13.42 -11.33
C PRO A 357 15.94 -14.06 -10.25
N TYR A 358 16.27 -13.25 -9.24
CA TYR A 358 16.57 -13.78 -7.91
C TYR A 358 15.27 -14.17 -7.22
N LYS A 359 15.30 -15.24 -6.44
CA LYS A 359 14.17 -15.59 -5.56
C LYS A 359 14.66 -15.61 -4.12
N VAL A 360 13.97 -14.90 -3.26
CA VAL A 360 14.18 -14.90 -1.81
C VAL A 360 12.88 -15.26 -1.13
N MET A 361 12.94 -16.23 -0.21
CA MET A 361 11.81 -16.70 0.58
C MET A 361 12.18 -16.67 2.05
N ILE A 362 11.30 -16.11 2.85
CA ILE A 362 11.40 -16.10 4.31
C ILE A 362 10.40 -17.09 4.88
N GLY A 363 10.90 -18.02 5.69
CA GLY A 363 10.13 -19.14 6.19
C GLY A 363 10.06 -20.31 5.18
N THR A 364 8.95 -21.02 5.17
CA THR A 364 8.73 -22.20 4.31
C THR A 364 7.64 -21.92 3.28
N ALA A 365 7.72 -22.55 2.11
CA ALA A 365 6.70 -22.46 1.06
C ALA A 365 5.35 -23.12 1.46
N GLU A 366 5.38 -23.98 2.46
CA GLU A 366 4.18 -24.62 2.98
C GLU A 366 3.37 -23.63 3.82
N LEU A 367 2.05 -23.67 3.64
CA LEU A 367 1.10 -22.93 4.49
C LEU A 367 1.20 -23.51 5.92
N LYS A 368 2.00 -22.86 6.76
CA LYS A 368 2.04 -23.17 8.20
C LYS A 368 1.16 -22.19 8.95
N ALA A 369 0.47 -22.70 9.97
CA ALA A 369 -0.21 -21.82 10.91
C ALA A 369 0.81 -20.87 11.54
N ASN A 370 0.48 -19.58 11.61
CA ASN A 370 1.35 -18.61 12.26
C ASN A 370 1.41 -18.90 13.75
N HIS A 371 2.58 -19.31 14.24
CA HIS A 371 2.78 -19.69 15.66
C HIS A 371 2.63 -18.53 16.64
N SER A 372 2.70 -17.28 16.19
CA SER A 372 2.45 -16.09 17.01
C SER A 372 0.95 -15.79 17.19
N ILE A 373 0.06 -16.54 16.50
CA ILE A 373 -1.38 -16.38 16.58
C ILE A 373 -1.98 -17.62 17.28
N GLN A 374 -2.67 -17.40 18.38
CA GLN A 374 -3.46 -18.46 19.01
C GLN A 374 -4.69 -18.75 18.14
N GLN A 375 -4.78 -19.96 17.60
CA GLN A 375 -5.88 -20.42 16.77
C GLN A 375 -6.75 -21.40 17.54
N ILE A 376 -8.07 -21.13 17.59
CA ILE A 376 -9.06 -21.98 18.23
C ILE A 376 -10.07 -22.37 17.15
N VAL A 377 -10.22 -23.68 16.91
CA VAL A 377 -11.16 -24.22 15.92
C VAL A 377 -12.30 -24.90 16.62
N GLU A 378 -13.53 -24.50 16.31
CA GLU A 378 -14.75 -25.12 16.82
C GLU A 378 -15.59 -25.65 15.65
N VAL A 379 -16.03 -26.90 15.75
CA VAL A 379 -16.96 -27.52 14.79
C VAL A 379 -18.37 -27.37 15.31
N ILE A 380 -19.14 -26.50 14.68
CA ILE A 380 -20.51 -26.18 15.09
C ILE A 380 -21.44 -26.16 13.87
N SER A 381 -22.74 -26.33 14.10
CA SER A 381 -23.75 -26.24 13.05
C SER A 381 -24.10 -24.78 12.73
N ASP A 382 -24.67 -24.54 11.53
CA ASP A 382 -24.99 -23.17 11.08
C ASP A 382 -25.95 -22.42 12.01
N HIS A 383 -26.88 -23.10 12.66
CA HIS A 383 -27.82 -22.47 13.59
C HIS A 383 -27.18 -22.09 14.93
N GLU A 384 -26.06 -22.69 15.29
CA GLU A 384 -25.31 -22.40 16.51
C GLU A 384 -24.31 -21.25 16.32
N LYS A 385 -23.97 -20.91 15.07
CA LYS A 385 -22.95 -19.88 14.78
C LYS A 385 -23.27 -18.53 15.41
N TYR A 386 -24.49 -18.03 15.27
CA TYR A 386 -24.83 -16.71 15.81
C TYR A 386 -24.88 -16.69 17.36
N PRO A 387 -25.56 -17.63 18.05
CA PRO A 387 -25.48 -17.71 19.52
C PRO A 387 -24.04 -17.84 20.04
N ARG A 388 -23.21 -18.63 19.37
CA ARG A 388 -21.80 -18.79 19.73
C ARG A 388 -21.00 -17.50 19.53
N LEU A 389 -21.22 -16.80 18.41
CA LEU A 389 -20.64 -15.48 18.12
C LEU A 389 -21.02 -14.49 19.22
N SER A 390 -22.29 -14.36 19.57
CA SER A 390 -22.77 -13.45 20.61
C SER A 390 -22.12 -13.74 21.98
N LYS A 391 -21.99 -15.01 22.33
CA LYS A 391 -21.30 -15.42 23.57
C LYS A 391 -19.82 -15.05 23.53
N LEU A 392 -19.12 -15.35 22.41
CA LEU A 392 -17.71 -14.97 22.24
C LEU A 392 -17.51 -13.45 22.33
N LEU A 393 -18.41 -12.65 21.76
CA LEU A 393 -18.35 -11.21 21.87
C LEU A 393 -18.50 -10.75 23.33
N SER A 394 -19.43 -11.36 24.11
CA SER A 394 -19.58 -11.06 25.53
C SER A 394 -18.33 -11.40 26.34
N ASP A 395 -17.68 -12.51 26.01
CA ASP A 395 -16.47 -12.98 26.71
C ASP A 395 -15.20 -12.17 26.31
N LEU A 396 -15.18 -11.59 25.10
CA LEU A 396 -13.98 -11.00 24.50
C LEU A 396 -14.00 -9.46 24.44
N MET A 397 -15.11 -8.79 24.78
CA MET A 397 -15.22 -7.33 24.76
C MET A 397 -14.54 -6.67 25.96
N ASP A 398 -13.22 -6.68 25.93
CA ASP A 398 -12.33 -6.05 26.93
C ASP A 398 -11.74 -4.70 26.46
N GLY A 399 -12.34 -4.09 25.44
CA GLY A 399 -11.82 -2.90 24.76
C GLY A 399 -10.95 -3.21 23.55
N SER A 400 -10.67 -4.48 23.27
CA SER A 400 -9.98 -4.88 22.04
C SER A 400 -10.88 -4.75 20.81
N ARG A 401 -10.23 -4.65 19.64
CA ARG A 401 -10.93 -4.61 18.36
C ARG A 401 -11.15 -6.03 17.85
N ILE A 402 -12.35 -6.30 17.37
CA ILE A 402 -12.77 -7.62 16.89
C ILE A 402 -13.08 -7.54 15.41
N LEU A 403 -12.43 -8.39 14.62
CA LEU A 403 -12.66 -8.53 13.18
C LEU A 403 -13.33 -9.87 12.90
N ILE A 404 -14.49 -9.84 12.23
CA ILE A 404 -15.26 -11.03 11.91
C ILE A 404 -15.30 -11.19 10.39
N PHE A 405 -14.84 -12.34 9.88
CA PHE A 405 -14.85 -12.63 8.47
C PHE A 405 -16.12 -13.38 8.03
N PHE A 406 -16.62 -13.06 6.85
CA PHE A 406 -17.76 -13.68 6.22
C PHE A 406 -17.45 -14.08 4.78
N GLN A 407 -17.95 -15.23 4.35
CA GLN A 407 -17.79 -15.71 2.98
C GLN A 407 -18.56 -14.85 1.98
N THR A 408 -19.75 -14.35 2.35
CA THR A 408 -20.59 -13.58 1.46
C THR A 408 -20.91 -12.18 1.98
N LYS A 409 -21.07 -11.22 1.07
CA LYS A 409 -21.48 -9.85 1.37
C LYS A 409 -22.85 -9.79 2.05
N LYS A 410 -23.79 -10.65 1.61
CA LYS A 410 -25.14 -10.72 2.16
C LYS A 410 -25.14 -11.18 3.61
N GLU A 411 -24.34 -12.17 3.93
CA GLU A 411 -24.17 -12.66 5.30
C GLU A 411 -23.52 -11.62 6.20
N CYS A 412 -22.45 -10.98 5.71
CA CYS A 412 -21.78 -9.87 6.37
C CYS A 412 -22.77 -8.78 6.81
N ASP A 413 -23.65 -8.31 5.88
CA ASP A 413 -24.65 -7.30 6.18
C ASP A 413 -25.76 -7.81 7.12
N LYS A 414 -26.22 -9.07 6.91
CA LYS A 414 -27.26 -9.69 7.74
C LYS A 414 -26.82 -9.79 9.20
N VAL A 415 -25.64 -10.36 9.44
CA VAL A 415 -25.11 -10.55 10.79
C VAL A 415 -24.77 -9.21 11.45
N THR A 416 -24.19 -8.26 10.70
CA THR A 416 -23.93 -6.90 11.23
C THR A 416 -25.22 -6.23 11.69
N ARG A 417 -26.29 -6.35 10.92
CA ARG A 417 -27.61 -5.79 11.28
C ARG A 417 -28.14 -6.42 12.56
N GLN A 418 -28.03 -7.75 12.69
CA GLN A 418 -28.45 -8.48 13.88
C GLN A 418 -27.63 -8.04 15.10
N LEU A 419 -26.30 -8.00 15.00
CA LEU A 419 -25.42 -7.52 16.05
C LEU A 419 -25.80 -6.13 16.55
N ARG A 420 -26.12 -5.22 15.63
CA ARG A 420 -26.59 -3.85 15.99
C ARG A 420 -27.94 -3.84 16.69
N MET A 421 -28.86 -4.71 16.28
CA MET A 421 -30.15 -4.87 16.97
C MET A 421 -29.97 -5.39 18.40
N ASP A 422 -28.98 -6.24 18.61
CA ASP A 422 -28.62 -6.79 19.92
C ASP A 422 -27.74 -5.81 20.75
N GLY A 423 -27.50 -4.59 20.22
CA GLY A 423 -26.79 -3.53 20.94
C GLY A 423 -25.27 -3.50 20.72
N TRP A 424 -24.71 -4.40 19.86
CA TRP A 424 -23.28 -4.40 19.58
C TRP A 424 -22.86 -3.28 18.63
N PRO A 425 -21.76 -2.53 18.92
CA PRO A 425 -21.25 -1.47 18.07
C PRO A 425 -20.49 -2.07 16.85
N ALA A 426 -21.23 -2.66 15.92
CA ALA A 426 -20.71 -3.36 14.75
C ALA A 426 -20.93 -2.58 13.46
N LEU A 427 -19.92 -2.56 12.59
CA LEU A 427 -19.98 -2.02 11.23
C LEU A 427 -19.52 -3.07 10.21
N SER A 428 -20.07 -3.00 8.99
CA SER A 428 -19.70 -3.93 7.90
C SER A 428 -18.88 -3.25 6.81
N ILE A 429 -17.92 -4.01 6.27
CA ILE A 429 -17.10 -3.60 5.13
C ILE A 429 -17.04 -4.71 4.08
N HIS A 430 -17.42 -4.39 2.84
CA HIS A 430 -17.32 -5.31 1.70
C HIS A 430 -17.32 -4.54 0.37
N GLY A 431 -17.08 -5.24 -0.75
CA GLY A 431 -16.88 -4.62 -2.05
C GLY A 431 -18.07 -3.84 -2.64
N ASP A 432 -19.30 -4.05 -2.14
CA ASP A 432 -20.49 -3.32 -2.61
C ASP A 432 -20.72 -2.01 -1.85
N LYS A 433 -19.99 -1.78 -0.74
CA LYS A 433 -20.04 -0.51 -0.01
C LYS A 433 -19.37 0.60 -0.81
N ALA A 434 -19.94 1.82 -0.77
CA ALA A 434 -19.31 2.99 -1.36
C ALA A 434 -17.95 3.26 -0.70
N GLN A 435 -17.00 3.86 -1.43
CA GLN A 435 -15.65 4.08 -0.89
C GLN A 435 -15.68 4.97 0.37
N SER A 436 -16.48 6.03 0.37
CA SER A 436 -16.66 6.89 1.55
C SER A 436 -17.17 6.13 2.78
N GLU A 437 -18.06 5.17 2.58
CA GLU A 437 -18.57 4.31 3.65
C GLU A 437 -17.47 3.37 4.17
N ARG A 438 -16.67 2.79 3.27
CA ARG A 438 -15.54 1.94 3.65
C ARG A 438 -14.48 2.71 4.44
N ASP A 439 -14.13 3.93 3.98
CA ASP A 439 -13.18 4.80 4.66
C ASP A 439 -13.69 5.20 6.06
N TYR A 440 -14.98 5.48 6.19
CA TYR A 440 -15.63 5.75 7.47
C TYR A 440 -15.56 4.55 8.41
N VAL A 441 -15.95 3.35 7.94
CA VAL A 441 -15.90 2.12 8.75
C VAL A 441 -14.49 1.83 9.25
N LEU A 442 -13.50 1.98 8.38
CA LEU A 442 -12.10 1.78 8.75
C LEU A 442 -11.61 2.80 9.78
N ALA A 443 -12.00 4.05 9.64
CA ALA A 443 -11.66 5.10 10.60
C ALA A 443 -12.28 4.83 11.98
N GLU A 444 -13.57 4.49 12.04
CA GLU A 444 -14.28 4.17 13.28
C GLU A 444 -13.68 2.93 13.98
N PHE A 445 -13.33 1.90 13.20
CA PHE A 445 -12.69 0.70 13.72
C PHE A 445 -11.27 1.00 14.25
N LYS A 446 -10.46 1.73 13.49
CA LYS A 446 -9.10 2.12 13.90
C LYS A 446 -9.08 2.99 15.15
N ASN A 447 -10.07 3.85 15.30
CA ASN A 447 -10.20 4.74 16.47
C ASN A 447 -10.88 4.05 17.67
N GLY A 448 -11.37 2.81 17.53
CA GLY A 448 -12.05 2.08 18.59
C GLY A 448 -13.47 2.54 18.91
N LYS A 449 -14.04 3.47 18.12
CA LYS A 449 -15.43 3.91 18.29
C LYS A 449 -16.45 2.84 17.91
N SER A 450 -16.12 2.03 16.89
CA SER A 450 -16.84 0.82 16.53
C SER A 450 -15.85 -0.35 16.57
N PRO A 451 -15.67 -0.98 17.73
CA PRO A 451 -14.64 -2.00 17.93
C PRO A 451 -14.93 -3.33 17.22
N ILE A 452 -16.13 -3.52 16.70
CA ILE A 452 -16.49 -4.74 15.94
C ILE A 452 -16.61 -4.38 14.46
N MET A 453 -15.81 -5.04 13.62
CA MET A 453 -15.88 -4.91 12.17
C MET A 453 -16.16 -6.27 11.53
N ALA A 454 -17.28 -6.36 10.82
CA ALA A 454 -17.64 -7.48 9.96
C ALA A 454 -17.11 -7.24 8.55
N ALA A 455 -16.38 -8.18 7.98
CA ALA A 455 -15.73 -7.99 6.69
C ALA A 455 -15.83 -9.22 5.80
N THR A 456 -15.90 -9.03 4.50
CA THR A 456 -15.58 -10.11 3.57
C THR A 456 -14.07 -10.19 3.39
N ASP A 457 -13.55 -11.37 3.09
CA ASP A 457 -12.13 -11.65 2.94
C ASP A 457 -11.41 -10.64 1.99
N VAL A 458 -12.04 -10.29 0.88
CA VAL A 458 -11.51 -9.30 -0.06
C VAL A 458 -11.41 -7.89 0.53
N ALA A 459 -12.38 -7.49 1.34
CA ALA A 459 -12.44 -6.14 1.90
C ALA A 459 -11.58 -5.95 3.15
N ALA A 460 -11.28 -7.04 3.86
CA ALA A 460 -10.41 -7.00 5.05
C ALA A 460 -8.91 -6.99 4.71
N ARG A 461 -8.56 -7.27 3.46
CA ARG A 461 -7.17 -7.28 2.98
C ARG A 461 -6.60 -5.86 2.89
N GLY A 462 -5.34 -5.71 3.20
CA GLY A 462 -4.64 -4.43 3.13
C GLY A 462 -5.04 -3.42 4.22
N LEU A 463 -5.65 -3.87 5.31
CA LEU A 463 -6.10 -2.98 6.40
C LEU A 463 -4.98 -2.30 7.17
N GLY A 464 -3.72 -2.72 7.00
CA GLY A 464 -2.54 -2.07 7.62
C GLY A 464 -2.69 -1.89 9.13
N MET A 465 -3.11 -2.94 9.85
CA MET A 465 -3.52 -2.85 11.25
C MET A 465 -2.37 -2.81 12.25
N VAL A 466 -1.20 -2.37 11.84
CA VAL A 466 0.00 -2.23 12.69
C VAL A 466 -0.24 -1.35 13.92
N THR A 467 -1.27 -0.51 13.90
CA THR A 467 -1.61 0.39 15.03
C THR A 467 -2.67 -0.17 15.98
N CYS A 468 -3.21 -1.35 15.73
CA CYS A 468 -4.22 -1.96 16.59
C CYS A 468 -3.57 -3.01 17.50
N LEU A 469 -3.32 -2.65 18.75
CA LEU A 469 -2.58 -3.48 19.70
C LEU A 469 -3.26 -4.81 20.07
N ASN A 470 -4.59 -4.93 19.94
CA ASN A 470 -5.32 -6.17 20.20
C ASN A 470 -6.41 -6.33 19.14
N ILE A 471 -6.23 -7.28 18.22
CA ILE A 471 -7.24 -7.68 17.24
C ILE A 471 -7.55 -9.16 17.45
N ARG A 472 -8.83 -9.47 17.54
CA ARG A 472 -9.34 -10.84 17.55
C ARG A 472 -10.06 -11.10 16.25
N ILE A 473 -9.76 -12.22 15.61
CA ILE A 473 -10.30 -12.61 14.30
C ILE A 473 -11.21 -13.80 14.54
N MET A 474 -12.43 -13.69 14.05
CA MET A 474 -13.41 -14.79 14.03
C MET A 474 -13.79 -15.07 12.57
N LEU A 475 -13.85 -16.33 12.21
CA LEU A 475 -14.15 -16.81 10.84
C LEU A 475 -15.50 -17.49 10.79
#